data_85776ad359aeb7f7605a4b4869a713fa
#
_entry.id   85776ad359aeb7f7605a4b4869a713fa
#
_cell.length_a   1.000
_cell.length_b   1.000
_cell.length_c   1.000
_cell.angle_alpha   90.00
_cell.angle_beta   90.00
_cell.angle_gamma   90.00
#
_symmetry.space_group_name_H-M   'P 1'
#
loop_
_entity.id
_entity.type
_entity.pdbx_description
1 polymer ?
#
loop_
_entity_poly.entity_id
_entity_poly.type
_entity_poly.pdbx_seq_one_letter_code
_entity_poly.pdbx_strand_id
1 'polypeptide(L)'
;MKKILAASATFLFAATLASAWQIQPGPPSSGPAWGIGRGAEPPPKREKPPEFRNLAGVVLDQTDSPLKDAIVYLKNRKTKAMRAFVAEADGSYRFPSLSRTEDYEVYAVLKGQKSPTKTLSSLDSRVQAKLNLYIELKEEKKEEQAAKQEEKQEEKKDQPK
;
A
#
# COMPACT_ATOMS: atom_id res chain seq x y z
N MET A 1 20.31 44.58 26.01
CA MET A 1 21.67 44.77 26.47
C MET A 1 22.34 43.43 26.62
N LYS A 2 23.28 43.11 25.82
CA LYS A 2 24.58 42.46 26.05
C LYS A 2 25.14 42.01 24.72
N LYS A 3 26.13 42.76 24.28
CA LYS A 3 27.06 42.53 23.18
C LYS A 3 28.17 41.56 23.66
N ILE A 4 28.61 40.64 22.80
CA ILE A 4 29.95 40.02 22.83
C ILE A 4 30.26 39.66 21.38
N LEU A 5 31.00 40.40 20.62
CA LEU A 5 32.45 40.49 20.31
C LEU A 5 33.05 39.12 19.96
N ALA A 6 33.28 38.91 18.67
CA ALA A 6 34.52 38.84 17.88
C ALA A 6 35.62 37.93 18.41
N ALA A 7 36.07 37.00 17.57
CA ALA A 7 37.48 36.64 17.45
C ALA A 7 37.72 35.97 16.07
N SER A 8 38.41 36.72 15.24
CA SER A 8 39.07 36.28 14.01
C SER A 8 40.31 35.44 14.35
N ALA A 9 40.50 34.34 13.67
CA ALA A 9 41.82 33.67 13.61
C ALA A 9 42.08 33.25 12.16
N THR A 10 42.84 34.10 11.54
CA THR A 10 43.51 33.91 10.26
C THR A 10 44.65 32.90 10.46
N PHE A 11 44.61 31.77 9.78
CA PHE A 11 45.78 30.91 9.65
C PHE A 11 46.07 30.69 8.17
N LEU A 12 47.02 31.49 7.69
CA LEU A 12 47.74 31.27 6.45
C LEU A 12 48.75 30.13 6.66
N PHE A 13 48.61 29.04 5.97
CA PHE A 13 49.66 28.07 5.76
C PHE A 13 49.76 27.72 4.29
N ALA A 14 50.70 28.42 3.63
CA ALA A 14 51.17 28.08 2.32
C ALA A 14 52.20 26.95 2.45
N ALA A 15 51.84 25.76 1.99
CA ALA A 15 52.81 24.68 1.77
C ALA A 15 52.68 24.21 0.33
N THR A 16 53.57 24.70 -0.50
CA THR A 16 53.87 24.24 -1.85
C THR A 16 54.57 22.90 -1.75
N LEU A 17 53.90 21.80 -2.06
CA LEU A 17 54.54 20.51 -2.31
C LEU A 17 54.52 20.23 -3.82
N ALA A 18 55.70 20.41 -4.42
CA ALA A 18 55.98 19.94 -5.77
C ALA A 18 55.96 18.42 -5.78
N SER A 19 54.91 17.84 -6.30
CA SER A 19 54.82 16.39 -6.56
C SER A 19 55.63 16.07 -7.82
N ALA A 20 56.82 15.58 -7.63
CA ALA A 20 57.62 14.97 -8.70
C ALA A 20 56.84 13.74 -9.22
N TRP A 21 56.49 13.77 -10.48
CA TRP A 21 55.97 12.62 -11.18
C TRP A 21 57.08 11.58 -11.31
N GLN A 22 57.10 10.60 -10.45
CA GLN A 22 57.91 9.41 -10.65
C GLN A 22 57.24 8.52 -11.69
N ILE A 23 57.82 8.49 -12.88
CA ILE A 23 57.51 7.49 -13.89
C ILE A 23 58.09 6.18 -13.35
N GLN A 24 57.20 5.33 -12.80
CA GLN A 24 57.58 3.98 -12.47
C GLN A 24 57.69 3.18 -13.79
N PRO A 25 58.80 2.53 -14.09
CA PRO A 25 58.84 1.57 -15.16
C PRO A 25 57.86 0.46 -14.86
N GLY A 26 56.91 0.25 -15.77
CA GLY A 26 55.96 -0.82 -15.64
C GLY A 26 56.64 -2.18 -15.56
N PRO A 27 56.04 -3.18 -14.90
CA PRO A 27 56.58 -4.52 -14.83
C PRO A 27 56.73 -5.07 -16.26
N PRO A 28 57.77 -5.88 -16.52
CA PRO A 28 57.97 -6.48 -17.85
C PRO A 28 56.72 -7.25 -18.27
N SER A 29 56.26 -6.99 -19.49
CA SER A 29 55.20 -7.72 -20.12
C SER A 29 55.66 -9.14 -20.38
N SER A 30 55.55 -10.02 -19.41
CA SER A 30 55.62 -11.45 -19.62
C SER A 30 54.49 -11.83 -20.55
N GLY A 31 54.82 -12.46 -21.69
CA GLY A 31 54.01 -12.77 -22.82
C GLY A 31 52.65 -13.46 -22.56
N PRO A 32 51.92 -13.79 -23.60
CA PRO A 32 50.54 -14.13 -23.51
C PRO A 32 50.33 -15.38 -22.64
N ALA A 33 50.00 -15.10 -21.37
CA ALA A 33 49.36 -16.12 -20.55
C ALA A 33 47.99 -16.41 -21.22
N TRP A 34 47.94 -17.50 -21.92
CA TRP A 34 46.70 -18.08 -22.42
C TRP A 34 45.72 -18.10 -21.24
N GLY A 35 44.68 -17.26 -21.37
CA GLY A 35 43.72 -16.99 -20.34
C GLY A 35 43.23 -18.26 -19.65
N ILE A 36 43.72 -18.44 -18.44
CA ILE A 36 42.90 -19.14 -17.44
C ILE A 36 41.69 -18.24 -17.29
N GLY A 37 40.58 -18.71 -17.85
CA GLY A 37 39.32 -17.98 -17.85
C GLY A 37 39.10 -17.41 -16.44
N ARG A 38 39.02 -16.10 -16.36
CA ARG A 38 38.34 -15.46 -15.21
C ARG A 38 37.04 -16.21 -15.13
N GLY A 39 36.89 -17.04 -14.09
CA GLY A 39 35.65 -17.74 -13.84
C GLY A 39 34.55 -16.71 -14.01
N ALA A 40 33.73 -16.88 -15.04
CA ALA A 40 32.58 -16.02 -15.21
C ALA A 40 31.84 -16.09 -13.89
N GLU A 41 31.70 -14.95 -13.21
CA GLU A 41 30.85 -14.90 -12.03
C GLU A 41 29.54 -15.60 -12.39
N PRO A 42 29.12 -16.58 -11.60
CA PRO A 42 27.89 -17.28 -11.90
C PRO A 42 26.79 -16.20 -12.03
N PRO A 43 25.96 -16.27 -13.08
CA PRO A 43 24.91 -15.28 -13.27
C PRO A 43 24.12 -15.14 -11.97
N PRO A 44 23.73 -13.93 -11.57
CA PRO A 44 23.00 -13.70 -10.33
C PRO A 44 21.81 -14.66 -10.32
N LYS A 45 21.72 -15.46 -9.26
CA LYS A 45 20.60 -16.39 -9.09
C LYS A 45 19.33 -15.54 -9.20
N ARG A 46 18.52 -15.79 -10.22
CA ARG A 46 17.20 -15.16 -10.34
C ARG A 46 16.41 -15.57 -9.11
N GLU A 47 16.21 -14.66 -8.21
CA GLU A 47 15.36 -14.88 -7.05
C GLU A 47 13.97 -15.27 -7.56
N LYS A 48 13.48 -16.40 -7.08
CA LYS A 48 12.10 -16.79 -7.38
C LYS A 48 11.17 -15.69 -6.87
N PRO A 49 10.21 -15.23 -7.67
CA PRO A 49 9.26 -14.24 -7.19
C PRO A 49 8.57 -14.78 -5.93
N PRO A 50 8.31 -13.93 -4.93
CA PRO A 50 7.70 -14.37 -3.68
C PRO A 50 6.38 -15.09 -3.96
N GLU A 51 6.14 -16.20 -3.30
CA GLU A 51 4.92 -17.03 -3.47
C GLU A 51 3.67 -16.34 -2.92
N PHE A 52 3.88 -15.38 -2.01
CA PHE A 52 2.81 -14.67 -1.33
C PHE A 52 2.76 -13.20 -1.76
N ARG A 53 1.58 -12.63 -1.67
CA ARG A 53 1.30 -11.20 -1.87
C ARG A 53 0.47 -10.65 -0.72
N ASN A 54 0.50 -9.34 -0.58
CA ASN A 54 -0.33 -8.62 0.36
C ASN A 54 -1.41 -7.84 -0.39
N LEU A 55 -2.61 -7.83 0.15
CA LEU A 55 -3.70 -6.98 -0.31
C LEU A 55 -3.93 -5.90 0.73
N ALA A 56 -4.00 -4.66 0.31
CA ALA A 56 -4.39 -3.52 1.12
C ALA A 56 -5.37 -2.64 0.33
N GLY A 57 -6.11 -1.81 1.03
CA GLY A 57 -7.02 -0.86 0.41
C GLY A 57 -7.75 -0.03 1.44
N VAL A 58 -8.67 0.78 0.95
CA VAL A 58 -9.54 1.62 1.78
C VAL A 58 -10.98 1.34 1.39
N VAL A 59 -11.86 1.30 2.38
CA VAL A 59 -13.31 1.28 2.18
C VAL A 59 -13.80 2.71 2.17
N LEU A 60 -14.46 3.10 1.10
CA LEU A 60 -14.92 4.45 0.84
C LEU A 60 -16.44 4.48 0.61
N ASP A 61 -17.03 5.60 0.90
CA ASP A 61 -18.39 5.93 0.47
C ASP A 61 -18.40 6.50 -0.96
N GLN A 62 -19.57 6.77 -1.51
CA GLN A 62 -19.76 7.44 -2.81
C GLN A 62 -19.09 8.83 -2.90
N THR A 63 -18.87 9.48 -1.78
CA THR A 63 -18.23 10.80 -1.66
C THR A 63 -16.73 10.71 -1.41
N ASP A 64 -16.10 9.52 -1.62
CA ASP A 64 -14.70 9.23 -1.29
C ASP A 64 -14.35 9.42 0.20
N SER A 65 -15.35 9.42 1.07
CA SER A 65 -15.14 9.47 2.52
C SER A 65 -14.79 8.08 3.07
N PRO A 66 -13.76 7.95 3.92
CA PRO A 66 -13.38 6.67 4.49
C PRO A 66 -14.43 6.14 5.47
N LEU A 67 -14.76 4.87 5.35
CA LEU A 67 -15.76 4.20 6.18
C LEU A 67 -15.08 3.32 7.23
N LYS A 68 -15.11 3.77 8.47
CA LYS A 68 -14.66 2.98 9.62
C LYS A 68 -15.64 1.84 9.92
N ASP A 69 -15.17 0.85 10.64
CA ASP A 69 -15.95 -0.31 11.13
C ASP A 69 -16.61 -1.14 10.02
N ALA A 70 -16.27 -0.90 8.76
CA ALA A 70 -16.72 -1.74 7.66
C ALA A 70 -16.04 -3.12 7.74
N ILE A 71 -16.82 -4.19 7.56
CA ILE A 71 -16.27 -5.55 7.56
C ILE A 71 -15.91 -5.92 6.13
N VAL A 72 -14.63 -6.11 5.87
CA VAL A 72 -14.12 -6.53 4.57
C VAL A 72 -13.98 -8.04 4.55
N TYR A 73 -14.61 -8.68 3.58
CA TYR A 73 -14.54 -10.12 3.37
C TYR A 73 -13.64 -10.44 2.18
N LEU A 74 -12.76 -11.38 2.38
CA LEU A 74 -11.91 -11.98 1.36
C LEU A 74 -12.29 -13.45 1.22
N LYS A 75 -12.78 -13.84 0.06
CA LYS A 75 -13.17 -15.22 -0.24
C LYS A 75 -12.24 -15.81 -1.31
N ASN A 76 -11.64 -16.94 -1.01
CA ASN A 76 -10.89 -17.71 -1.98
C ASN A 76 -11.86 -18.40 -2.95
N ARG A 77 -11.70 -18.21 -4.25
CA ARG A 77 -12.59 -18.78 -5.25
C ARG A 77 -12.48 -20.30 -5.37
N LYS A 78 -11.28 -20.83 -5.14
CA LYS A 78 -11.00 -22.26 -5.25
C LYS A 78 -11.41 -23.04 -4.01
N THR A 79 -10.91 -22.63 -2.85
CA THR A 79 -11.13 -23.35 -1.58
C THR A 79 -12.42 -22.95 -0.87
N LYS A 80 -13.06 -21.85 -1.31
CA LYS A 80 -14.21 -21.21 -0.63
C LYS A 80 -13.93 -20.71 0.77
N ALA A 81 -12.69 -20.80 1.23
CA ALA A 81 -12.28 -20.23 2.50
C ALA A 81 -12.52 -18.72 2.54
N MET A 82 -13.01 -18.24 3.67
CA MET A 82 -13.37 -16.85 3.89
C MET A 82 -12.56 -16.28 5.05
N ARG A 83 -12.04 -15.07 4.87
CA ARG A 83 -11.37 -14.27 5.92
C ARG A 83 -12.10 -12.94 6.03
N ALA A 84 -12.17 -12.39 7.22
CA ALA A 84 -12.77 -11.08 7.45
C ALA A 84 -11.76 -10.16 8.15
N PHE A 85 -11.87 -8.87 7.87
CA PHE A 85 -11.08 -7.81 8.50
C PHE A 85 -12.00 -6.61 8.75
N VAL A 86 -11.92 -6.03 9.94
CA VAL A 86 -12.67 -4.81 10.27
C VAL A 86 -11.80 -3.61 9.87
N ALA A 87 -12.34 -2.73 9.04
CA ALA A 87 -11.64 -1.54 8.59
C ALA A 87 -11.30 -0.62 9.77
N GLU A 88 -10.12 -0.05 9.74
CA GLU A 88 -9.61 0.86 10.76
C GLU A 88 -10.36 2.22 10.72
N ALA A 89 -10.01 3.16 11.58
CA ALA A 89 -10.68 4.46 11.67
C ALA A 89 -10.59 5.30 10.37
N ASP A 90 -9.55 5.10 9.59
CA ASP A 90 -9.32 5.69 8.26
C ASP A 90 -9.90 4.85 7.11
N GLY A 91 -10.73 3.85 7.41
CA GLY A 91 -11.28 2.93 6.44
C GLY A 91 -10.28 1.93 5.87
N SER A 92 -9.03 1.91 6.32
CA SER A 92 -8.01 1.03 5.77
C SER A 92 -8.20 -0.42 6.18
N TYR A 93 -7.81 -1.32 5.28
CA TYR A 93 -7.81 -2.75 5.53
C TYR A 93 -6.62 -3.44 4.89
N ARG A 94 -6.24 -4.61 5.41
CA ARG A 94 -5.13 -5.41 4.87
C ARG A 94 -5.32 -6.90 5.08
N PHE A 95 -4.91 -7.65 4.07
CA PHE A 95 -4.82 -9.11 4.14
C PHE A 95 -3.40 -9.53 3.75
N PRO A 96 -2.58 -9.92 4.71
CA PRO A 96 -1.23 -10.41 4.43
C PRO A 96 -1.25 -11.86 3.97
N SER A 97 -0.15 -12.28 3.32
CA SER A 97 0.14 -13.68 3.01
C SER A 97 -0.92 -14.38 2.16
N LEU A 98 -1.36 -13.73 1.09
CA LEU A 98 -2.25 -14.33 0.10
C LEU A 98 -1.42 -15.09 -0.94
N SER A 99 -1.85 -16.28 -1.33
CA SER A 99 -1.24 -17.02 -2.43
C SER A 99 -1.34 -16.24 -3.74
N ARG A 100 -0.28 -16.21 -4.52
CA ARG A 100 -0.29 -15.57 -5.84
C ARG A 100 -0.91 -16.43 -6.93
N THR A 101 -1.07 -17.71 -6.66
CA THR A 101 -1.61 -18.68 -7.62
C THR A 101 -3.12 -18.86 -7.51
N GLU A 102 -3.77 -18.14 -6.60
CA GLU A 102 -5.20 -18.25 -6.33
C GLU A 102 -5.93 -16.93 -6.58
N ASP A 103 -7.18 -17.06 -7.00
CA ASP A 103 -8.09 -15.93 -7.20
C ASP A 103 -8.92 -15.68 -5.93
N TYR A 104 -9.07 -14.41 -5.59
CA TYR A 104 -9.83 -13.97 -4.43
C TYR A 104 -10.91 -12.99 -4.82
N GLU A 105 -12.08 -13.13 -4.20
CA GLU A 105 -13.18 -12.17 -4.25
C GLU A 105 -13.15 -11.32 -2.98
N VAL A 106 -13.22 -10.01 -3.14
CA VAL A 106 -13.15 -9.04 -2.05
C VAL A 106 -14.37 -8.15 -2.09
N TYR A 107 -15.04 -8.00 -0.97
CA TYR A 107 -16.15 -7.07 -0.80
C TYR A 107 -16.24 -6.60 0.64
N ALA A 108 -16.82 -5.43 0.83
CA ALA A 108 -17.04 -4.86 2.17
C ALA A 108 -18.55 -4.84 2.49
N VAL A 109 -18.84 -4.89 3.78
CA VAL A 109 -20.21 -4.77 4.30
C VAL A 109 -20.20 -3.77 5.46
N LEU A 110 -21.12 -2.82 5.44
CA LEU A 110 -21.34 -1.88 6.52
C LEU A 110 -22.84 -1.63 6.68
N LYS A 111 -23.36 -1.73 7.91
CA LYS A 111 -24.79 -1.52 8.21
C LYS A 111 -25.74 -2.31 7.28
N GLY A 112 -25.37 -3.54 6.92
CA GLY A 112 -26.16 -4.40 6.02
C GLY A 112 -26.04 -4.07 4.53
N GLN A 113 -25.31 -3.03 4.16
CA GLN A 113 -25.04 -2.69 2.77
C GLN A 113 -23.72 -3.31 2.32
N LYS A 114 -23.71 -3.83 1.10
CA LYS A 114 -22.58 -4.55 0.52
C LYS A 114 -21.99 -3.77 -0.65
N SER A 115 -20.67 -3.66 -0.68
CA SER A 115 -19.96 -3.11 -1.84
C SER A 115 -20.04 -4.04 -3.06
N PRO A 116 -19.79 -3.53 -4.26
CA PRO A 116 -19.49 -4.36 -5.42
C PRO A 116 -18.30 -5.29 -5.11
N THR A 117 -18.41 -6.55 -5.56
CA THR A 117 -17.34 -7.53 -5.38
C THR A 117 -16.21 -7.25 -6.39
N LYS A 118 -14.99 -7.07 -5.90
CA LYS A 118 -13.78 -6.97 -6.74
C LYS A 118 -13.01 -8.28 -6.70
N THR A 119 -12.40 -8.63 -7.81
CA THR A 119 -11.59 -9.85 -7.92
C THR A 119 -10.11 -9.50 -7.93
N LEU A 120 -9.34 -10.17 -7.08
CA LEU A 120 -7.89 -10.19 -7.11
C LEU A 120 -7.45 -11.45 -7.83
N SER A 121 -7.03 -11.32 -9.08
CA SER A 121 -6.68 -12.45 -9.95
C SER A 121 -5.26 -12.98 -9.65
N SER A 122 -5.06 -14.27 -9.88
CA SER A 122 -3.75 -14.92 -9.89
C SER A 122 -2.82 -14.39 -10.99
N LEU A 123 -3.38 -13.79 -12.04
CA LEU A 123 -2.61 -13.15 -13.10
C LEU A 123 -1.96 -11.82 -12.68
N ASP A 124 -2.43 -11.24 -11.58
CA ASP A 124 -1.82 -10.03 -11.03
C ASP A 124 -0.47 -10.37 -10.38
N SER A 125 0.61 -9.93 -11.03
CA SER A 125 2.00 -10.20 -10.60
C SER A 125 2.47 -9.34 -9.42
N ARG A 126 1.70 -8.36 -8.98
CA ARG A 126 2.09 -7.44 -7.91
C ARG A 126 2.21 -8.15 -6.57
N VAL A 127 3.29 -7.89 -5.86
CA VAL A 127 3.49 -8.37 -4.47
C VAL A 127 2.60 -7.62 -3.49
N GLN A 128 2.34 -6.35 -3.78
CA GLN A 128 1.41 -5.50 -3.04
C GLN A 128 0.28 -5.05 -3.96
N ALA A 129 -0.89 -5.64 -3.78
CA ALA A 129 -2.09 -5.24 -4.50
C ALA A 129 -2.86 -4.19 -3.67
N LYS A 130 -3.39 -3.17 -4.36
CA LYS A 130 -4.26 -2.17 -3.73
C LYS A 130 -5.63 -2.24 -4.38
N LEU A 131 -6.68 -2.40 -3.57
CA LEU A 131 -8.08 -2.41 -4.01
C LEU A 131 -8.91 -1.52 -3.09
N ASN A 132 -9.43 -0.42 -3.60
CA ASN A 132 -10.40 0.39 -2.88
C ASN A 132 -11.80 -0.16 -3.11
N LEU A 133 -12.61 -0.22 -2.05
CA LEU A 133 -13.98 -0.71 -2.09
C LEU A 133 -14.93 0.46 -1.82
N TYR A 134 -16.01 0.55 -2.58
CA TYR A 134 -17.01 1.60 -2.43
C TYR A 134 -18.30 0.99 -1.93
N ILE A 135 -18.89 1.56 -0.87
CA ILE A 135 -20.17 1.16 -0.34
C ILE A 135 -21.19 2.28 -0.62
N GLU A 136 -22.29 1.96 -1.26
CA GLU A 136 -23.40 2.88 -1.41
C GLU A 136 -24.21 2.88 -0.12
N LEU A 137 -24.00 3.87 0.73
CA LEU A 137 -24.81 4.05 1.93
C LEU A 137 -26.17 4.60 1.51
N LYS A 138 -27.17 3.75 1.49
CA LYS A 138 -28.58 4.16 1.35
C LYS A 138 -29.10 4.61 2.72
N GLU A 139 -28.52 5.66 3.24
CA GLU A 139 -28.96 6.21 4.53
C GLU A 139 -30.18 7.11 4.35
N GLU A 140 -31.09 7.02 5.29
CA GLU A 140 -32.11 7.98 5.72
C GLU A 140 -33.41 8.10 4.93
N LYS A 141 -33.54 7.66 3.70
CA LYS A 141 -34.89 7.69 3.07
C LYS A 141 -35.91 6.79 3.74
N LYS A 142 -35.46 5.76 4.47
CA LYS A 142 -36.39 4.84 5.14
C LYS A 142 -36.85 5.34 6.49
N GLU A 143 -36.00 6.05 7.22
CA GLU A 143 -36.37 6.66 8.51
C GLU A 143 -37.24 7.91 8.30
N GLU A 144 -36.90 8.75 7.31
CA GLU A 144 -37.72 9.90 6.94
C GLU A 144 -39.08 9.51 6.37
N GLN A 145 -39.16 8.40 5.63
CA GLN A 145 -40.45 7.86 5.15
C GLN A 145 -41.24 7.21 6.26
N ALA A 146 -40.61 6.56 7.23
CA ALA A 146 -41.30 6.01 8.40
C ALA A 146 -41.83 7.14 9.31
N ALA A 147 -41.03 8.15 9.58
CA ALA A 147 -41.47 9.31 10.38
C ALA A 147 -42.61 10.09 9.70
N LYS A 148 -42.56 10.30 8.38
CA LYS A 148 -43.67 10.94 7.64
C LYS A 148 -44.94 10.08 7.57
N GLN A 149 -44.83 8.77 7.68
CA GLN A 149 -46.00 7.88 7.71
C GLN A 149 -46.62 7.87 9.09
N GLU A 150 -45.88 7.95 10.16
CA GLU A 150 -46.37 8.06 11.53
C GLU A 150 -47.07 9.42 11.76
N GLU A 151 -46.47 10.51 11.33
CA GLU A 151 -47.07 11.87 11.42
C GLU A 151 -48.39 11.97 10.64
N LYS A 152 -48.48 11.30 9.47
CA LYS A 152 -49.72 11.28 8.66
C LYS A 152 -50.82 10.36 9.22
N GLN A 153 -50.45 9.41 10.08
CA GLN A 153 -51.45 8.57 10.78
C GLN A 153 -52.00 9.22 12.03
N GLU A 154 -51.21 10.04 12.74
CA GLU A 154 -51.67 10.82 13.88
C GLU A 154 -52.61 11.94 13.44
N GLU A 155 -52.31 12.68 12.37
CA GLU A 155 -53.17 13.74 11.85
C GLU A 155 -54.54 13.22 11.39
N LYS A 156 -54.63 11.94 10.98
CA LYS A 156 -55.90 11.34 10.54
C LYS A 156 -56.78 10.84 11.70
N LYS A 157 -56.24 10.75 12.92
CA LYS A 157 -56.94 10.23 14.09
C LYS A 157 -57.63 11.34 14.90
N ASP A 158 -57.29 12.61 14.64
CA ASP A 158 -57.74 13.78 15.40
C ASP A 158 -58.79 14.62 14.63
N GLN A 159 -59.46 14.05 13.60
CA GLN A 159 -60.61 14.72 12.99
C GLN A 159 -61.89 14.33 13.74
N PRO A 160 -62.52 15.28 14.46
CA PRO A 160 -63.82 15.04 15.10
C PRO A 160 -64.93 14.88 14.08
N LYS A 161 -65.76 13.90 14.33
CA LYS A 161 -66.96 13.54 13.56
C LYS A 161 -68.05 14.53 13.75
#